data_b4a6d05035c404a343b56f869a7650ce
#
_entry.id   b4a6d05035c404a343b56f869a7650ce
#
_cell.length_a   1.000
_cell.length_b   1.000
_cell.length_c   1.000
_cell.angle_alpha   90.00
_cell.angle_beta   90.00
_cell.angle_gamma   90.00
#
_symmetry.space_group_name_H-M   'P 1'
#
loop_
_entity.id
_entity.type
_entity.pdbx_description
1 polymer ?
#
loop_
_entity_poly.entity_id
_entity_poly.type
_entity_poly.pdbx_seq_one_letter_code
_entity_poly.pdbx_strand_id
1 'polypeptide(L)'
;MLSRMTPILMCMILLFAGCLSPESVDRWTPHGEPLDNVRVQDFTLTSSDGTSWTYSEEAANTTLAIAFLFTNCLDICPIVTHNMKWVKSQLSEDELNKTTFMTITVDPWRDNVTVLHDWKTGTNSEWPHLTSLSNESDSPSMNALQNVWINFGVGLTIEEYENNSSARHHPDDYTVNHETGTILVDRFGYQRVWWGDNDWVLDLFLEDLRYLNTL
;
A
#
# COMPACT_ATOMS: atom_id res chain seq x y z
N MET A 1 48.01 -48.39 47.70
CA MET A 1 48.66 -47.30 46.92
C MET A 1 47.63 -46.74 45.98
N LEU A 2 46.88 -45.74 46.40
CA LEU A 2 45.90 -45.07 45.54
C LEU A 2 46.52 -43.76 45.09
N SER A 3 46.78 -43.70 43.80
CA SER A 3 47.41 -42.54 43.12
C SER A 3 46.42 -41.40 42.97
N ARG A 4 46.84 -40.22 43.45
CA ARG A 4 46.15 -38.93 43.34
C ARG A 4 46.30 -38.43 41.89
N MET A 5 45.32 -38.63 41.06
CA MET A 5 45.20 -37.94 39.75
C MET A 5 43.75 -37.65 39.51
N THR A 6 43.32 -36.44 39.81
CA THR A 6 42.26 -35.75 39.09
C THR A 6 41.77 -34.51 39.88
N PRO A 7 42.39 -33.35 39.69
CA PRO A 7 41.55 -32.15 39.58
C PRO A 7 41.92 -31.19 38.44
N ILE A 8 42.75 -31.61 37.45
CA ILE A 8 43.26 -30.70 36.41
C ILE A 8 42.36 -30.72 35.16
N LEU A 9 41.51 -31.72 34.99
CA LEU A 9 40.66 -31.83 33.78
C LEU A 9 39.31 -31.06 33.88
N MET A 10 38.97 -30.54 35.06
CA MET A 10 37.67 -29.84 35.29
C MET A 10 37.76 -28.30 35.12
N CYS A 11 38.95 -27.73 35.03
CA CYS A 11 39.13 -26.27 34.84
C CYS A 11 39.22 -25.81 33.39
N MET A 12 39.27 -26.71 32.42
CA MET A 12 39.46 -26.34 30.99
C MET A 12 38.17 -26.22 30.16
N ILE A 13 37.00 -26.53 30.75
CA ILE A 13 35.68 -26.46 30.06
C ILE A 13 34.96 -25.13 30.25
N LEU A 14 35.43 -24.25 31.14
CA LEU A 14 34.75 -22.99 31.45
C LEU A 14 35.26 -21.73 30.68
N LEU A 15 36.19 -21.89 29.75
CA LEU A 15 36.76 -20.75 29.01
C LEU A 15 36.15 -20.51 27.62
N PHE A 16 35.10 -21.24 27.24
CA PHE A 16 34.37 -21.00 26.00
C PHE A 16 32.91 -20.51 26.21
N ALA A 17 32.61 -19.94 27.37
CA ALA A 17 31.45 -19.07 27.49
C ALA A 17 31.75 -17.74 26.79
N GLY A 18 32.01 -17.78 25.48
CA GLY A 18 31.99 -16.60 24.66
C GLY A 18 30.62 -15.97 24.85
N CYS A 19 30.58 -14.71 25.29
CA CYS A 19 29.40 -13.88 25.27
C CYS A 19 28.86 -13.89 23.83
N LEU A 20 27.88 -14.73 23.54
CA LEU A 20 26.94 -14.46 22.47
C LEU A 20 26.17 -13.23 22.93
N SER A 21 26.74 -12.05 22.65
CA SER A 21 25.94 -10.82 22.67
C SER A 21 24.79 -11.13 21.71
N PRO A 22 23.51 -11.00 22.13
CA PRO A 22 22.44 -11.04 21.16
C PRO A 22 22.77 -9.95 20.15
N GLU A 23 22.99 -10.36 18.91
CA GLU A 23 23.05 -9.44 17.80
C GLU A 23 21.81 -8.58 17.94
N SER A 24 21.98 -7.27 18.15
CA SER A 24 20.85 -6.34 18.17
C SER A 24 20.26 -6.44 16.77
N VAL A 25 19.20 -7.22 16.62
CA VAL A 25 18.39 -7.18 15.42
C VAL A 25 17.92 -5.74 15.34
N ASP A 26 18.53 -4.98 14.45
CA ASP A 26 18.11 -3.61 14.17
C ASP A 26 16.67 -3.72 13.65
N ARG A 27 15.74 -3.57 14.62
CA ARG A 27 14.32 -3.71 14.32
C ARG A 27 13.91 -2.38 13.71
N TRP A 28 13.89 -2.33 12.36
CA TRP A 28 13.35 -1.17 11.67
C TRP A 28 12.00 -0.76 12.25
N THR A 29 11.88 0.51 12.52
CA THR A 29 10.64 1.15 12.95
C THR A 29 10.23 2.12 11.84
N PRO A 30 9.11 1.91 11.17
CA PRO A 30 8.65 2.83 10.13
C PRO A 30 8.33 4.21 10.72
N HIS A 31 8.38 5.22 9.89
CA HIS A 31 7.96 6.57 10.22
C HIS A 31 6.43 6.71 10.13
N GLY A 32 5.80 6.02 9.19
CA GLY A 32 4.36 5.87 9.15
C GLY A 32 3.84 4.85 10.17
N GLU A 33 2.54 4.64 10.23
CA GLU A 33 1.93 3.69 11.15
C GLU A 33 2.25 2.23 10.73
N PRO A 34 2.85 1.42 11.61
CA PRO A 34 3.16 0.03 11.28
C PRO A 34 1.89 -0.81 11.17
N LEU A 35 1.81 -1.65 10.15
CA LEU A 35 0.71 -2.59 9.93
C LEU A 35 1.07 -4.00 10.40
N ASP A 36 0.03 -4.83 10.64
CA ASP A 36 0.14 -6.20 11.18
C ASP A 36 0.70 -7.25 10.19
N ASN A 37 1.35 -6.81 9.10
CA ASN A 37 1.90 -7.67 8.06
C ASN A 37 0.85 -8.59 7.39
N VAL A 38 -0.34 -8.06 7.13
CA VAL A 38 -1.36 -8.75 6.34
C VAL A 38 -0.82 -8.97 4.94
N ARG A 39 -0.95 -10.18 4.42
CA ARG A 39 -0.49 -10.49 3.08
C ARG A 39 -1.49 -10.01 2.04
N VAL A 40 -0.99 -9.36 0.99
CA VAL A 40 -1.79 -9.02 -0.18
C VAL A 40 -2.27 -10.30 -0.85
N GLN A 41 -3.58 -10.44 -1.00
CA GLN A 41 -4.19 -11.51 -1.79
C GLN A 41 -4.08 -11.17 -3.26
N ASP A 42 -3.87 -12.17 -4.10
CA ASP A 42 -3.83 -11.94 -5.55
C ASP A 42 -5.17 -11.43 -6.07
N PHE A 43 -5.12 -10.48 -6.98
CA PHE A 43 -6.32 -9.87 -7.55
C PHE A 43 -6.07 -9.43 -8.99
N THR A 44 -7.16 -9.37 -9.75
CA THR A 44 -7.19 -8.78 -11.10
C THR A 44 -8.25 -7.71 -11.16
N LEU A 45 -7.86 -6.49 -11.57
CA LEU A 45 -8.74 -5.35 -11.79
C LEU A 45 -8.54 -4.79 -13.19
N THR A 46 -9.36 -3.83 -13.57
CA THR A 46 -9.26 -3.16 -14.87
C THR A 46 -8.45 -1.86 -14.70
N SER A 47 -7.41 -1.71 -15.50
CA SER A 47 -6.60 -0.49 -15.54
C SER A 47 -7.28 0.61 -16.34
N SER A 48 -6.88 1.85 -16.10
CA SER A 48 -7.32 3.06 -16.83
C SER A 48 -7.00 3.07 -18.33
N ASP A 49 -6.21 2.13 -18.83
CA ASP A 49 -5.97 1.90 -20.26
C ASP A 49 -6.89 0.83 -20.87
N GLY A 50 -7.81 0.27 -20.06
CA GLY A 50 -8.78 -0.75 -20.46
C GLY A 50 -8.24 -2.19 -20.42
N THR A 51 -6.99 -2.40 -20.00
CA THR A 51 -6.40 -3.74 -19.89
C THR A 51 -6.66 -4.36 -18.51
N SER A 52 -6.59 -5.69 -18.42
CA SER A 52 -6.53 -6.38 -17.14
C SER A 52 -5.17 -6.16 -16.48
N TRP A 53 -5.16 -5.90 -15.20
CA TRP A 53 -3.98 -5.76 -14.37
C TRP A 53 -4.04 -6.74 -13.21
N THR A 54 -3.08 -7.67 -13.14
CA THR A 54 -3.03 -8.71 -12.11
C THR A 54 -1.85 -8.49 -11.19
N TYR A 55 -2.08 -8.45 -9.88
CA TYR A 55 -1.05 -8.15 -8.88
C TYR A 55 0.15 -9.12 -8.97
N SER A 56 -0.11 -10.44 -9.07
CA SER A 56 0.96 -11.45 -9.14
C SER A 56 1.81 -11.36 -10.41
N GLU A 57 1.32 -10.75 -11.47
CA GLU A 57 2.02 -10.60 -12.75
C GLU A 57 2.78 -9.27 -12.84
N GLU A 58 2.19 -8.18 -12.32
CA GLU A 58 2.65 -6.82 -12.58
C GLU A 58 3.42 -6.18 -11.41
N ALA A 59 3.18 -6.65 -10.16
CA ALA A 59 3.76 -6.05 -8.96
C ALA A 59 4.39 -7.05 -7.99
N ALA A 60 4.31 -8.35 -8.24
CA ALA A 60 4.97 -9.33 -7.39
C ALA A 60 6.50 -9.12 -7.40
N ASN A 61 7.10 -9.27 -6.21
CA ASN A 61 8.53 -9.05 -5.96
C ASN A 61 9.01 -7.59 -6.06
N THR A 62 8.09 -6.62 -6.09
CA THR A 62 8.41 -5.20 -5.95
C THR A 62 7.87 -4.65 -4.63
N THR A 63 8.45 -3.57 -4.14
CA THR A 63 7.82 -2.75 -3.11
C THR A 63 6.67 -2.00 -3.76
N LEU A 64 5.47 -2.07 -3.16
CA LEU A 64 4.28 -1.42 -3.70
C LEU A 64 3.89 -0.22 -2.86
N ALA A 65 3.71 0.93 -3.52
CA ALA A 65 3.05 2.10 -2.96
C ALA A 65 1.64 2.21 -3.56
N ILE A 66 0.62 1.92 -2.74
CA ILE A 66 -0.76 1.87 -3.17
C ILE A 66 -1.61 2.93 -2.45
N ALA A 67 -2.30 3.77 -3.21
CA ALA A 67 -3.26 4.74 -2.67
C ALA A 67 -4.69 4.38 -3.10
N PHE A 68 -5.62 4.54 -2.16
CA PHE A 68 -7.05 4.40 -2.39
C PHE A 68 -7.66 5.78 -2.51
N LEU A 69 -8.21 6.12 -3.67
CA LEU A 69 -8.73 7.46 -3.99
C LEU A 69 -9.89 7.39 -4.97
N PHE A 70 -10.52 8.54 -5.24
CA PHE A 70 -11.53 8.68 -6.29
C PHE A 70 -11.44 10.05 -6.97
N THR A 71 -11.86 10.12 -8.23
CA THR A 71 -11.64 11.31 -9.07
C THR A 71 -12.50 12.52 -8.67
N ASN A 72 -13.67 12.28 -8.08
CA ASN A 72 -14.57 13.35 -7.62
C ASN A 72 -14.18 13.92 -6.23
N CYS A 73 -13.04 13.53 -5.70
CA CYS A 73 -12.42 14.12 -4.51
C CYS A 73 -11.64 15.38 -4.91
N LEU A 74 -12.16 16.54 -4.57
CA LEU A 74 -11.54 17.84 -4.95
C LEU A 74 -10.52 18.34 -3.93
N ASP A 75 -10.31 17.64 -2.85
CA ASP A 75 -9.49 18.07 -1.71
C ASP A 75 -8.18 17.25 -1.63
N ILE A 76 -8.20 16.09 -1.00
CA ILE A 76 -7.00 15.36 -0.63
C ILE A 76 -6.42 14.49 -1.77
N CYS A 77 -7.28 13.90 -2.63
CA CYS A 77 -6.81 12.96 -3.66
C CYS A 77 -5.83 13.57 -4.69
N PRO A 78 -6.01 14.84 -5.15
CA PRO A 78 -5.00 15.50 -5.97
C PRO A 78 -3.66 15.69 -5.22
N ILE A 79 -3.70 15.96 -3.91
CA ILE A 79 -2.52 16.15 -3.07
C ILE A 79 -1.75 14.84 -2.96
N VAL A 80 -2.44 13.73 -2.62
CA VAL A 80 -1.82 12.39 -2.53
C VAL A 80 -1.20 12.00 -3.86
N THR A 81 -1.89 12.23 -4.98
CA THR A 81 -1.35 11.97 -6.31
C THR A 81 -0.09 12.78 -6.58
N HIS A 82 -0.05 14.06 -6.17
CA HIS A 82 1.14 14.90 -6.31
C HIS A 82 2.29 14.43 -5.42
N ASN A 83 2.01 14.03 -4.19
CA ASN A 83 2.98 13.47 -3.26
C ASN A 83 3.63 12.20 -3.82
N MET A 84 2.83 11.26 -4.33
CA MET A 84 3.33 10.05 -4.99
C MET A 84 4.22 10.38 -6.20
N LYS A 85 3.85 11.38 -7.02
CA LYS A 85 4.71 11.85 -8.13
C LYS A 85 6.04 12.38 -7.64
N TRP A 86 6.03 13.18 -6.58
CA TRP A 86 7.25 13.71 -6.00
C TRP A 86 8.14 12.56 -5.50
N VAL A 87 7.59 11.63 -4.71
CA VAL A 87 8.32 10.45 -4.23
C VAL A 87 8.92 9.67 -5.40
N LYS A 88 8.12 9.37 -6.43
CA LYS A 88 8.59 8.66 -7.64
C LYS A 88 9.76 9.39 -8.30
N SER A 89 9.73 10.72 -8.34
CA SER A 89 10.79 11.54 -8.94
C SER A 89 12.12 11.57 -8.14
N GLN A 90 12.08 11.17 -6.86
CA GLN A 90 13.26 11.09 -5.99
C GLN A 90 13.95 9.73 -6.05
N LEU A 91 13.34 8.73 -6.67
CA LEU A 91 13.89 7.40 -6.80
C LEU A 91 14.91 7.33 -7.94
N SER A 92 16.03 6.66 -7.70
CA SER A 92 16.97 6.26 -8.74
C SER A 92 16.36 5.22 -9.67
N GLU A 93 16.98 4.97 -10.81
CA GLU A 93 16.53 3.94 -11.76
C GLU A 93 16.47 2.54 -11.12
N ASP A 94 17.47 2.20 -10.28
CA ASP A 94 17.49 0.92 -9.55
C ASP A 94 16.36 0.82 -8.53
N GLU A 95 16.00 1.91 -7.85
CA GLU A 95 14.89 1.96 -6.91
C GLU A 95 13.54 1.92 -7.64
N LEU A 96 13.42 2.60 -8.79
CA LEU A 96 12.21 2.56 -9.63
C LEU A 96 11.94 1.14 -10.14
N ASN A 97 12.97 0.40 -10.54
CA ASN A 97 12.84 -0.99 -10.98
C ASN A 97 12.39 -1.96 -9.87
N LYS A 98 12.50 -1.53 -8.62
CA LYS A 98 12.05 -2.29 -7.44
C LYS A 98 10.74 -1.79 -6.86
N THR A 99 10.16 -0.72 -7.39
CA THR A 99 8.99 -0.06 -6.83
C THR A 99 7.85 0.00 -7.83
N THR A 100 6.68 -0.47 -7.44
CA THR A 100 5.45 -0.31 -8.20
C THR A 100 4.58 0.74 -7.50
N PHE A 101 4.14 1.74 -8.23
CA PHE A 101 3.12 2.70 -7.80
C PHE A 101 1.78 2.31 -8.40
N MET A 102 0.70 2.44 -7.65
CA MET A 102 -0.65 2.27 -8.18
C MET A 102 -1.68 3.03 -7.36
N THR A 103 -2.83 3.25 -7.97
CA THR A 103 -4.03 3.74 -7.29
C THR A 103 -5.21 2.85 -7.60
N ILE A 104 -6.08 2.66 -6.61
CA ILE A 104 -7.32 1.90 -6.77
C ILE A 104 -8.48 2.80 -6.37
N THR A 105 -9.51 2.86 -7.21
CA THR A 105 -10.67 3.68 -6.89
C THR A 105 -11.48 3.11 -5.73
N VAL A 106 -12.07 4.00 -4.95
CA VAL A 106 -13.11 3.68 -3.95
C VAL A 106 -14.52 4.10 -4.42
N ASP A 107 -14.62 4.58 -5.67
CA ASP A 107 -15.87 5.03 -6.28
C ASP A 107 -16.03 4.51 -7.73
N PRO A 108 -16.11 3.19 -7.93
CA PRO A 108 -16.19 2.60 -9.26
C PRO A 108 -17.48 2.95 -10.00
N TRP A 109 -18.47 3.50 -9.32
CA TRP A 109 -19.72 3.94 -9.93
C TRP A 109 -19.54 5.19 -10.79
N ARG A 110 -18.65 6.11 -10.38
CA ARG A 110 -18.24 7.31 -11.14
C ARG A 110 -16.91 7.11 -11.87
N ASP A 111 -15.98 6.35 -11.28
CA ASP A 111 -14.62 6.16 -11.78
C ASP A 111 -14.52 4.95 -12.72
N ASN A 112 -15.13 5.05 -13.89
CA ASN A 112 -14.93 4.07 -14.96
C ASN A 112 -13.55 4.25 -15.64
N VAL A 113 -13.21 3.36 -16.57
CA VAL A 113 -11.92 3.36 -17.29
C VAL A 113 -11.63 4.72 -17.95
N THR A 114 -12.62 5.34 -18.59
CA THR A 114 -12.44 6.63 -19.28
C THR A 114 -12.15 7.75 -18.29
N VAL A 115 -12.90 7.83 -17.19
CA VAL A 115 -12.71 8.84 -16.15
C VAL A 115 -11.34 8.71 -15.49
N LEU A 116 -10.91 7.48 -15.18
CA LEU A 116 -9.56 7.23 -14.64
C LEU A 116 -8.45 7.52 -15.65
N HIS A 117 -8.70 7.29 -16.95
CA HIS A 117 -7.75 7.67 -18.00
C HIS A 117 -7.56 9.19 -18.08
N ASP A 118 -8.66 9.94 -18.02
CA ASP A 118 -8.63 11.40 -18.00
C ASP A 118 -7.95 11.94 -16.75
N TRP A 119 -8.22 11.34 -15.58
CA TRP A 119 -7.52 11.65 -14.34
C TRP A 119 -6.01 11.42 -14.45
N LYS A 120 -5.61 10.24 -14.90
CA LYS A 120 -4.20 9.88 -15.14
C LYS A 120 -3.51 10.91 -16.04
N THR A 121 -4.15 11.28 -17.12
CA THR A 121 -3.64 12.25 -18.07
C THR A 121 -3.58 13.66 -17.47
N GLY A 122 -4.66 14.10 -16.81
CA GLY A 122 -4.75 15.43 -16.20
C GLY A 122 -3.78 15.64 -15.04
N THR A 123 -3.51 14.60 -14.25
CA THR A 123 -2.55 14.64 -13.13
C THR A 123 -1.12 14.32 -13.58
N ASN A 124 -0.94 13.79 -14.79
CA ASN A 124 0.33 13.25 -15.29
C ASN A 124 0.91 12.20 -14.31
N SER A 125 0.08 11.27 -13.87
CA SER A 125 0.46 10.15 -13.00
C SER A 125 0.76 8.91 -13.84
N GLU A 126 2.02 8.56 -13.97
CA GLU A 126 2.51 7.50 -14.87
C GLU A 126 2.47 6.10 -14.23
N TRP A 127 1.38 5.74 -13.55
CA TRP A 127 1.16 4.42 -12.97
C TRP A 127 -0.26 3.93 -13.23
N PRO A 128 -0.57 2.64 -12.98
CA PRO A 128 -1.92 2.10 -13.13
C PRO A 128 -2.91 2.76 -12.18
N HIS A 129 -4.06 3.16 -12.70
CA HIS A 129 -5.24 3.53 -11.94
C HIS A 129 -6.27 2.43 -12.18
N LEU A 130 -6.68 1.74 -11.12
CA LEU A 130 -7.46 0.51 -11.21
C LEU A 130 -8.90 0.72 -10.76
N THR A 131 -9.82 0.07 -11.47
CA THR A 131 -11.26 0.07 -11.18
C THR A 131 -11.87 -1.30 -11.47
N SER A 132 -13.16 -1.43 -11.20
CA SER A 132 -13.97 -2.55 -11.68
C SER A 132 -14.36 -2.35 -13.15
N LEU A 133 -14.44 -3.44 -13.93
CA LEU A 133 -14.94 -3.39 -15.31
C LEU A 133 -16.44 -3.05 -15.38
N SER A 134 -17.20 -3.46 -14.36
CA SER A 134 -18.63 -3.18 -14.22
C SER A 134 -18.91 -2.57 -12.85
N ASN A 135 -19.82 -1.60 -12.81
CA ASN A 135 -20.28 -0.98 -11.58
C ASN A 135 -21.53 -1.67 -10.98
N GLU A 136 -21.99 -2.77 -11.58
CA GLU A 136 -23.08 -3.59 -11.04
C GLU A 136 -22.60 -4.30 -9.78
N SER A 137 -23.35 -4.16 -8.68
CA SER A 137 -22.95 -4.60 -7.33
C SER A 137 -22.62 -6.11 -7.26
N ASP A 138 -23.28 -6.94 -8.05
CA ASP A 138 -23.10 -8.39 -8.03
C ASP A 138 -22.18 -8.90 -9.16
N SER A 139 -21.54 -8.00 -9.90
CA SER A 139 -20.62 -8.41 -10.97
C SER A 139 -19.35 -9.03 -10.40
N PRO A 140 -18.76 -10.03 -11.09
CA PRO A 140 -17.48 -10.61 -10.65
C PRO A 140 -16.36 -9.57 -10.50
N SER A 141 -16.34 -8.55 -11.37
CA SER A 141 -15.33 -7.48 -11.31
C SER A 141 -15.53 -6.54 -10.11
N MET A 142 -16.79 -6.25 -9.74
CA MET A 142 -17.07 -5.47 -8.53
C MET A 142 -16.72 -6.28 -7.27
N ASN A 143 -17.05 -7.55 -7.22
CA ASN A 143 -16.67 -8.42 -6.12
C ASN A 143 -15.15 -8.52 -5.97
N ALA A 144 -14.40 -8.54 -7.07
CA ALA A 144 -12.94 -8.51 -7.03
C ALA A 144 -12.41 -7.22 -6.39
N LEU A 145 -12.97 -6.05 -6.79
CA LEU A 145 -12.60 -4.76 -6.22
C LEU A 145 -12.95 -4.67 -4.72
N GLN A 146 -14.14 -5.12 -4.32
CA GLN A 146 -14.55 -5.16 -2.91
C GLN A 146 -13.63 -6.06 -2.07
N ASN A 147 -13.20 -7.20 -2.59
CA ASN A 147 -12.24 -8.06 -1.90
C ASN A 147 -10.88 -7.39 -1.72
N VAL A 148 -10.46 -6.55 -2.67
CA VAL A 148 -9.24 -5.73 -2.52
C VAL A 148 -9.43 -4.73 -1.37
N TRP A 149 -10.53 -3.99 -1.32
CA TRP A 149 -10.80 -3.07 -0.21
C TRP A 149 -10.77 -3.78 1.15
N ILE A 150 -11.40 -4.96 1.24
CA ILE A 150 -11.40 -5.77 2.47
C ILE A 150 -9.97 -6.20 2.84
N ASN A 151 -9.17 -6.68 1.87
CA ASN A 151 -7.81 -7.15 2.13
C ASN A 151 -6.89 -6.02 2.61
N PHE A 152 -7.11 -4.79 2.14
CA PHE A 152 -6.34 -3.62 2.53
C PHE A 152 -6.97 -2.83 3.70
N GLY A 153 -8.09 -3.31 4.25
CA GLY A 153 -8.77 -2.66 5.38
C GLY A 153 -9.37 -1.30 5.04
N VAL A 154 -9.71 -1.06 3.78
CA VAL A 154 -10.33 0.20 3.33
C VAL A 154 -11.77 0.25 3.85
N GLY A 155 -12.01 1.08 4.85
CA GLY A 155 -13.35 1.42 5.33
C GLY A 155 -14.06 2.34 4.34
N LEU A 156 -15.23 1.96 3.86
CA LEU A 156 -15.99 2.75 2.88
C LEU A 156 -17.44 2.92 3.34
N THR A 157 -17.93 4.17 3.32
CA THR A 157 -19.34 4.51 3.55
C THR A 157 -19.81 5.42 2.44
N ILE A 158 -20.98 5.10 1.86
CA ILE A 158 -21.65 5.91 0.85
C ILE A 158 -22.83 6.58 1.53
N GLU A 159 -22.87 7.91 1.49
CA GLU A 159 -23.96 8.71 2.01
C GLU A 159 -24.74 9.34 0.85
N GLU A 160 -25.96 8.86 0.65
CA GLU A 160 -26.89 9.48 -0.30
C GLU A 160 -27.44 10.78 0.26
N TYR A 161 -27.54 11.82 -0.56
CA TYR A 161 -28.18 13.05 -0.14
C TYR A 161 -29.70 12.85 -0.01
N GLU A 162 -30.24 13.02 1.19
CA GLU A 162 -31.68 13.05 1.39
C GLU A 162 -32.30 14.19 0.58
N ASN A 163 -33.35 13.88 -0.19
CA ASN A 163 -34.06 14.75 -1.14
C ASN A 163 -34.80 15.96 -0.49
N ASN A 164 -34.33 16.50 0.62
CA ASN A 164 -34.98 17.57 1.38
C ASN A 164 -34.40 18.99 1.18
N SER A 165 -33.39 19.15 0.35
CA SER A 165 -32.88 20.47 0.02
C SER A 165 -33.35 20.90 -1.36
N SER A 166 -33.87 22.10 -1.48
CA SER A 166 -34.25 22.79 -2.73
C SER A 166 -33.06 23.12 -3.65
N ALA A 167 -31.89 22.56 -3.40
CA ALA A 167 -30.75 22.56 -4.27
C ALA A 167 -30.95 21.46 -5.34
N ARG A 168 -30.66 21.80 -6.59
CA ARG A 168 -30.73 20.87 -7.72
C ARG A 168 -29.60 19.86 -7.61
N HIS A 169 -29.76 18.83 -6.76
CA HIS A 169 -28.86 17.68 -6.75
C HIS A 169 -29.25 16.74 -7.88
N HIS A 170 -28.27 16.25 -8.60
CA HIS A 170 -28.45 15.17 -9.56
C HIS A 170 -28.83 13.89 -8.77
N PRO A 171 -29.71 12.99 -9.29
CA PRO A 171 -30.05 11.77 -8.57
C PRO A 171 -28.87 10.84 -8.28
N ASP A 172 -27.73 11.10 -8.90
CA ASP A 172 -26.47 10.37 -8.68
C ASP A 172 -25.50 11.12 -7.71
N ASP A 173 -25.96 12.17 -7.04
CA ASP A 173 -25.16 12.89 -6.06
C ASP A 173 -25.12 12.11 -4.75
N TYR A 174 -23.93 11.62 -4.40
CA TYR A 174 -23.66 10.98 -3.12
C TYR A 174 -22.23 11.35 -2.67
N THR A 175 -21.97 11.22 -1.38
CA THR A 175 -20.62 11.39 -0.82
C THR A 175 -20.01 10.02 -0.53
N VAL A 176 -18.76 9.86 -0.93
CA VAL A 176 -17.93 8.72 -0.56
C VAL A 176 -17.04 9.13 0.59
N ASN A 177 -17.29 8.54 1.75
CA ASN A 177 -16.40 8.67 2.92
C ASN A 177 -15.60 7.38 3.06
N HIS A 178 -14.29 7.49 3.08
CA HIS A 178 -13.40 6.35 3.31
C HIS A 178 -12.22 6.77 4.18
N GLU A 179 -11.62 5.81 4.85
CA GLU A 179 -10.32 6.03 5.48
C GLU A 179 -9.28 6.18 4.38
N THR A 180 -8.70 7.39 4.33
CA THR A 180 -7.76 7.76 3.29
C THR A 180 -6.33 7.50 3.74
N GLY A 181 -5.55 6.86 2.88
CA GLY A 181 -4.15 6.61 3.16
C GLY A 181 -3.45 5.86 2.04
N THR A 182 -2.14 5.92 2.10
CA THR A 182 -1.27 5.16 1.20
C THR A 182 -0.61 4.04 1.98
N ILE A 183 -0.66 2.83 1.44
CA ILE A 183 -0.09 1.64 2.05
C ILE A 183 1.20 1.28 1.31
N LEU A 184 2.28 1.03 2.08
CA LEU A 184 3.50 0.43 1.57
C LEU A 184 3.48 -1.07 1.83
N VAL A 185 3.72 -1.83 0.77
CA VAL A 185 3.81 -3.29 0.78
C VAL A 185 5.24 -3.69 0.42
N ASP A 186 5.83 -4.62 1.16
CA ASP A 186 7.16 -5.12 0.83
C ASP A 186 7.14 -6.09 -0.37
N ARG A 187 8.31 -6.39 -0.92
CA ARG A 187 8.45 -7.29 -2.07
C ARG A 187 7.95 -8.73 -1.83
N PHE A 188 7.73 -9.12 -0.58
CA PHE A 188 7.17 -10.43 -0.21
C PHE A 188 5.64 -10.40 -0.15
N GLY A 189 5.04 -9.24 -0.39
CA GLY A 189 3.61 -9.01 -0.40
C GLY A 189 2.99 -8.77 0.97
N TYR A 190 3.77 -8.33 1.97
CA TYR A 190 3.23 -7.96 3.28
C TYR A 190 3.01 -6.45 3.38
N GLN A 191 1.80 -6.06 3.80
CA GLN A 191 1.45 -4.67 4.11
C GLN A 191 2.23 -4.25 5.36
N ARG A 192 3.08 -3.22 5.22
CA ARG A 192 4.07 -2.88 6.26
C ARG A 192 3.79 -1.55 6.94
N VAL A 193 3.38 -0.56 6.20
CA VAL A 193 3.23 0.81 6.68
C VAL A 193 2.00 1.44 6.08
N TRP A 194 1.23 2.12 6.92
CA TRP A 194 0.15 3.00 6.49
C TRP A 194 0.53 4.46 6.72
N TRP A 195 0.25 5.29 5.73
CA TRP A 195 0.43 6.73 5.77
C TRP A 195 -0.91 7.41 5.53
N GLY A 196 -1.46 8.05 6.58
CA GLY A 196 -2.67 8.85 6.44
C GLY A 196 -2.47 10.00 5.48
N ASP A 197 -3.48 10.32 4.67
CA ASP A 197 -3.34 11.33 3.61
C ASP A 197 -2.96 12.73 4.11
N ASN A 198 -3.33 13.06 5.36
CA ASN A 198 -2.97 14.33 5.99
C ASN A 198 -1.62 14.29 6.75
N ASP A 199 -1.01 13.12 6.88
CA ASP A 199 0.16 12.91 7.73
C ASP A 199 1.45 12.73 6.92
N TRP A 200 1.40 12.94 5.61
CA TRP A 200 2.56 12.79 4.75
C TRP A 200 3.68 13.78 5.10
N VAL A 201 4.80 13.24 5.55
CA VAL A 201 6.10 13.89 5.54
C VAL A 201 6.90 13.24 4.41
N LEU A 202 7.03 13.90 3.29
CA LEU A 202 7.52 13.33 2.01
C LEU A 202 8.86 12.62 2.14
N ASP A 203 9.83 13.23 2.85
CA ASP A 203 11.15 12.64 3.05
C ASP A 203 11.08 11.37 3.90
N LEU A 204 10.23 11.34 4.93
CA LEU A 204 10.06 10.17 5.81
C LEU A 204 9.33 9.03 5.11
N PHE A 205 8.33 9.35 4.28
CA PHE A 205 7.69 8.36 3.41
C PHE A 205 8.70 7.72 2.45
N LEU A 206 9.56 8.55 1.85
CA LEU A 206 10.61 8.10 0.95
C LEU A 206 11.63 7.21 1.68
N GLU A 207 11.97 7.52 2.94
CA GLU A 207 12.85 6.68 3.77
C GLU A 207 12.22 5.31 4.03
N ASP A 208 10.95 5.25 4.41
CA ASP A 208 10.21 3.99 4.60
C ASP A 208 10.19 3.15 3.32
N LEU A 209 9.86 3.76 2.19
CA LEU A 209 9.85 3.07 0.90
C LEU A 209 11.24 2.53 0.52
N ARG A 210 12.28 3.33 0.70
CA ARG A 210 13.66 2.93 0.44
C ARG A 210 14.10 1.79 1.33
N TYR A 211 13.73 1.81 2.61
CA TYR A 211 14.02 0.68 3.49
C TYR A 211 13.38 -0.61 2.97
N LEU A 212 12.10 -0.56 2.59
CA LEU A 212 11.40 -1.74 2.04
C LEU A 212 12.05 -2.25 0.75
N ASN A 213 12.65 -1.38 -0.06
CA ASN A 213 13.43 -1.76 -1.26
C ASN A 213 14.74 -2.49 -0.93
N THR A 214 15.21 -2.47 0.32
CA THR A 214 16.42 -3.20 0.76
C THR A 214 16.12 -4.62 1.22
N LEU A 215 14.86 -4.94 1.54
CA LEU A 215 14.45 -6.27 1.98
C LEU A 215 14.47 -7.27 0.84
#